data_f94830bf8380877b172f78bfdbd91fab
#
_entry.id   f94830bf8380877b172f78bfdbd91fab
#
_cell.length_a   1.000
_cell.length_b   1.000
_cell.length_c   1.000
_cell.angle_alpha   90.00
_cell.angle_beta   90.00
_cell.angle_gamma   90.00
#
_symmetry.space_group_name_H-M   'P 1'
#
loop_
_entity.id
_entity.type
_entity.pdbx_description
1 polymer ?
#
loop_
_entity_poly.entity_id
_entity_poly.type
_entity_poly.pdbx_seq_one_letter_code
_entity_poly.pdbx_strand_id
1 'polypeptide(L)'
;GMSTFDFDETLIIDGENFIVATHPETGEQVKITSDQWPIQGPDFAAQGFEFDFSDFANVRGGKEGPLLQKMKNQIKKYGNKNVFVLTARMQDSAQPIQEWLKSQGIDIPIENITGLGKSEGEAKAEWMLQKFAEGYNDMYFVDDAMPNVRAVKQVLDALDIKSKVVQAKIKFSKSASQEFNKMLERSKGVKADTQISDVEAKLRGAKRDKFRLRFFVPPSAEDFKGLVYAFLGKGK
;
A
#
# COMPACT_ATOMS: atom_id res chain seq x y z
N GLY A 1 -10.59 -18.80 11.59
CA GLY A 1 -9.62 -17.75 11.22
C GLY A 1 -9.84 -17.22 9.82
N MET A 2 -9.35 -16.04 9.52
CA MET A 2 -9.49 -15.38 8.22
C MET A 2 -8.21 -14.68 7.80
N SER A 3 -8.10 -14.43 6.50
CA SER A 3 -7.01 -13.63 5.93
C SER A 3 -7.55 -12.56 4.99
N THR A 4 -7.18 -11.31 5.23
CA THR A 4 -7.61 -10.14 4.45
C THR A 4 -6.40 -9.50 3.79
N PHE A 5 -6.53 -9.25 2.50
CA PHE A 5 -5.49 -8.64 1.66
C PHE A 5 -6.03 -7.37 1.03
N ASP A 6 -5.26 -6.30 1.10
CA ASP A 6 -5.45 -5.19 0.19
C ASP A 6 -5.11 -5.59 -1.25
N PHE A 7 -5.58 -4.83 -2.25
CA PHE A 7 -5.39 -5.19 -3.66
C PHE A 7 -4.22 -4.44 -4.29
N ASP A 8 -4.30 -3.11 -4.37
CA ASP A 8 -3.30 -2.30 -5.06
C ASP A 8 -1.97 -2.28 -4.28
N GLU A 9 -0.84 -2.34 -4.97
CA GLU A 9 0.52 -2.42 -4.40
C GLU A 9 0.72 -3.57 -3.38
N THR A 10 -0.28 -4.42 -3.22
CA THR A 10 -0.29 -5.58 -2.30
C THR A 10 -0.40 -6.90 -3.05
N LEU A 11 -1.49 -7.13 -3.78
CA LEU A 11 -1.71 -8.32 -4.63
C LEU A 11 -1.30 -8.07 -6.07
N ILE A 12 -1.50 -6.84 -6.55
CA ILE A 12 -1.10 -6.35 -7.88
C ILE A 12 -0.09 -5.22 -7.73
N ILE A 13 0.88 -5.14 -8.63
CA ILE A 13 1.81 -4.02 -8.80
C ILE A 13 1.92 -3.64 -10.26
N ASP A 14 2.48 -2.48 -10.55
CA ASP A 14 2.64 -1.95 -11.93
C ASP A 14 1.29 -1.92 -12.68
N GLY A 15 0.18 -1.64 -11.99
CA GLY A 15 -1.12 -1.43 -12.61
C GLY A 15 -1.12 -0.20 -13.52
N GLU A 16 -1.93 -0.25 -14.58
CA GLU A 16 -2.05 0.82 -15.56
C GLU A 16 -3.25 1.75 -15.29
N ASN A 17 -3.96 1.54 -14.16
CA ASN A 17 -5.03 2.42 -13.73
C ASN A 17 -4.47 3.76 -13.25
N PHE A 18 -5.23 4.83 -13.47
CA PHE A 18 -4.86 6.19 -13.09
C PHE A 18 -6.04 6.97 -12.51
N ILE A 19 -5.71 7.91 -11.66
CA ILE A 19 -6.60 8.95 -11.15
C ILE A 19 -6.43 10.16 -12.07
N VAL A 20 -7.52 10.79 -12.47
CA VAL A 20 -7.46 12.08 -13.18
C VAL A 20 -7.64 13.19 -12.16
N ALA A 21 -6.58 13.98 -11.94
CA ALA A 21 -6.63 15.21 -11.16
C ALA A 21 -6.91 16.38 -12.08
N THR A 22 -7.97 17.15 -11.84
CA THR A 22 -8.38 18.30 -12.67
C THR A 22 -8.32 19.57 -11.85
N HIS A 23 -7.60 20.58 -12.32
CA HIS A 23 -7.58 21.90 -11.70
C HIS A 23 -8.91 22.63 -12.00
N PRO A 24 -9.66 23.08 -10.98
CA PRO A 24 -11.04 23.58 -11.18
C PRO A 24 -11.10 24.89 -11.98
N GLU A 25 -10.07 25.73 -11.89
CA GLU A 25 -10.06 27.03 -12.58
C GLU A 25 -9.48 26.94 -14.00
N THR A 26 -8.43 26.14 -14.20
CA THR A 26 -7.72 26.09 -15.50
C THR A 26 -8.17 24.94 -16.37
N GLY A 27 -8.82 23.92 -15.79
CA GLY A 27 -9.16 22.67 -16.49
C GLY A 27 -7.94 21.79 -16.80
N GLU A 28 -6.76 22.11 -16.29
CA GLU A 28 -5.56 21.30 -16.46
C GLU A 28 -5.80 19.91 -15.85
N GLN A 29 -5.42 18.86 -16.59
CA GLN A 29 -5.57 17.48 -16.15
C GLN A 29 -4.22 16.79 -16.02
N VAL A 30 -4.03 16.09 -14.88
CA VAL A 30 -2.86 15.27 -14.59
C VAL A 30 -3.32 13.85 -14.27
N LYS A 31 -2.65 12.85 -14.84
CA LYS A 31 -2.88 11.44 -14.52
C LYS A 31 -1.90 10.98 -13.44
N ILE A 32 -2.43 10.39 -12.39
CA ILE A 32 -1.69 9.91 -11.22
C ILE A 32 -1.95 8.41 -11.07
N THR A 33 -0.90 7.59 -11.01
CA THR A 33 -1.00 6.14 -10.79
C THR A 33 -1.17 5.79 -9.31
N SER A 34 -1.54 4.55 -8.99
CA SER A 34 -1.74 4.10 -7.60
C SER A 34 -0.49 4.27 -6.74
N ASP A 35 0.69 3.99 -7.29
CA ASP A 35 1.98 4.15 -6.61
C ASP A 35 2.40 5.62 -6.42
N GLN A 36 1.91 6.52 -7.28
CA GLN A 36 2.17 7.97 -7.19
C GLN A 36 1.18 8.69 -6.26
N TRP A 37 -0.01 8.14 -6.09
CA TRP A 37 -1.09 8.77 -5.33
C TRP A 37 -0.69 9.15 -3.89
N PRO A 38 -0.03 8.29 -3.08
CA PRO A 38 0.36 8.64 -1.72
C PRO A 38 1.34 9.82 -1.64
N ILE A 39 2.08 10.10 -2.72
CA ILE A 39 3.10 11.13 -2.78
C ILE A 39 2.53 12.43 -3.37
N GLN A 40 1.79 12.34 -4.48
CA GLN A 40 1.36 13.49 -5.27
C GLN A 40 -0.07 13.93 -4.94
N GLY A 41 -0.94 12.99 -4.55
CA GLY A 41 -2.34 13.27 -4.27
C GLY A 41 -2.55 14.39 -3.22
N PRO A 42 -1.87 14.35 -2.06
CA PRO A 42 -1.96 15.43 -1.07
C PRO A 42 -1.55 16.80 -1.59
N ASP A 43 -0.52 16.87 -2.45
CA ASP A 43 -0.04 18.13 -3.02
C ASP A 43 -1.05 18.71 -4.01
N PHE A 44 -1.67 17.89 -4.86
CA PHE A 44 -2.75 18.32 -5.76
C PHE A 44 -4.02 18.68 -4.98
N ALA A 45 -4.37 17.94 -3.93
CA ALA A 45 -5.49 18.27 -3.07
C ALA A 45 -5.30 19.64 -2.38
N ALA A 46 -4.10 19.93 -1.90
CA ALA A 46 -3.77 21.23 -1.30
C ALA A 46 -3.85 22.39 -2.33
N GLN A 47 -3.71 22.13 -3.61
CA GLN A 47 -3.86 23.08 -4.70
C GLN A 47 -5.31 23.16 -5.21
N GLY A 48 -6.24 22.41 -4.61
CA GLY A 48 -7.66 22.44 -4.95
C GLY A 48 -8.07 21.62 -6.16
N PHE A 49 -7.22 20.69 -6.62
CA PHE A 49 -7.58 19.77 -7.71
C PHE A 49 -8.74 18.86 -7.30
N GLU A 50 -9.62 18.58 -8.25
CA GLU A 50 -10.68 17.57 -8.15
C GLU A 50 -10.17 16.24 -8.73
N PHE A 51 -10.63 15.12 -8.15
CA PHE A 51 -10.12 13.78 -8.50
C PHE A 51 -11.22 12.89 -9.05
N ASP A 52 -10.95 12.27 -10.20
CA ASP A 52 -11.77 11.22 -10.79
C ASP A 52 -11.05 9.87 -10.66
N PHE A 53 -11.65 8.95 -9.91
CA PHE A 53 -11.18 7.59 -9.67
C PHE A 53 -11.89 6.54 -10.54
N SER A 54 -12.72 6.95 -11.48
CA SER A 54 -13.59 6.06 -12.25
C SER A 54 -12.83 4.96 -13.01
N ASP A 55 -11.57 5.22 -13.43
CA ASP A 55 -10.75 4.21 -14.10
C ASP A 55 -10.44 3.00 -13.19
N PHE A 56 -10.49 3.17 -11.86
CA PHE A 56 -10.30 2.09 -10.88
C PHE A 56 -11.52 1.16 -10.73
N ALA A 57 -12.63 1.42 -11.42
CA ALA A 57 -13.69 0.43 -11.59
C ALA A 57 -13.21 -0.82 -12.38
N ASN A 58 -12.13 -0.69 -13.16
CA ASN A 58 -11.52 -1.75 -13.93
C ASN A 58 -10.16 -2.16 -13.34
N VAL A 59 -9.63 -3.30 -13.78
CA VAL A 59 -8.24 -3.70 -13.52
C VAL A 59 -7.51 -3.72 -14.86
N ARG A 60 -6.53 -2.87 -15.02
CA ARG A 60 -5.73 -2.75 -16.24
C ARG A 60 -4.28 -3.10 -15.97
N GLY A 61 -3.71 -3.95 -16.82
CA GLY A 61 -2.31 -4.35 -16.71
C GLY A 61 -2.00 -5.03 -15.38
N GLY A 62 -0.83 -4.73 -14.88
CA GLY A 62 -0.38 -5.19 -13.57
C GLY A 62 0.35 -6.53 -13.59
N LYS A 63 1.18 -6.71 -12.57
CA LYS A 63 1.98 -7.90 -12.30
C LYS A 63 1.66 -8.43 -10.93
N GLU A 64 2.12 -9.67 -10.65
CA GLU A 64 2.02 -10.26 -9.32
C GLU A 64 2.65 -9.36 -8.26
N GLY A 65 1.85 -8.95 -7.29
CA GLY A 65 2.30 -8.19 -6.13
C GLY A 65 3.01 -9.05 -5.08
N PRO A 66 3.64 -8.40 -4.09
CA PRO A 66 4.50 -9.09 -3.11
C PRO A 66 3.76 -10.13 -2.26
N LEU A 67 2.45 -10.00 -2.09
CA LEU A 67 1.63 -10.87 -1.24
C LEU A 67 0.75 -11.86 -2.00
N LEU A 68 0.76 -11.86 -3.34
CA LEU A 68 -0.09 -12.77 -4.11
C LEU A 68 0.22 -14.25 -3.80
N GLN A 69 1.51 -14.60 -3.73
CA GLN A 69 1.90 -15.97 -3.35
C GLN A 69 1.48 -16.32 -1.91
N LYS A 70 1.49 -15.34 -1.01
CA LYS A 70 0.99 -15.54 0.36
C LYS A 70 -0.51 -15.83 0.36
N MET A 71 -1.29 -15.11 -0.45
CA MET A 71 -2.73 -15.36 -0.62
C MET A 71 -2.99 -16.78 -1.16
N LYS A 72 -2.27 -17.21 -2.20
CA LYS A 72 -2.34 -18.59 -2.73
C LYS A 72 -2.08 -19.64 -1.64
N ASN A 73 -1.07 -19.41 -0.79
CA ASN A 73 -0.74 -20.32 0.31
C ASN A 73 -1.82 -20.32 1.41
N GLN A 74 -2.44 -19.18 1.70
CA GLN A 74 -3.55 -19.12 2.66
C GLN A 74 -4.79 -19.88 2.16
N ILE A 75 -5.13 -19.69 0.88
CA ILE A 75 -6.24 -20.43 0.25
C ILE A 75 -5.98 -21.93 0.29
N LYS A 76 -4.77 -22.37 -0.07
CA LYS A 76 -4.39 -23.79 -0.04
C LYS A 76 -4.51 -24.40 1.37
N LYS A 77 -4.19 -23.61 2.40
CA LYS A 77 -4.16 -24.08 3.79
C LYS A 77 -5.54 -24.05 4.47
N TYR A 78 -6.33 -23.01 4.23
CA TYR A 78 -7.54 -22.70 4.99
C TYR A 78 -8.82 -22.69 4.15
N GLY A 79 -8.72 -22.90 2.84
CA GLY A 79 -9.82 -22.76 1.89
C GLY A 79 -10.04 -21.31 1.47
N ASN A 80 -10.79 -21.14 0.38
CA ASN A 80 -11.05 -19.83 -0.24
C ASN A 80 -12.14 -19.01 0.45
N LYS A 81 -13.03 -19.65 1.22
CA LYS A 81 -14.18 -18.99 1.88
C LYS A 81 -13.77 -18.01 2.98
N ASN A 82 -12.58 -18.16 3.55
CA ASN A 82 -12.08 -17.32 4.64
C ASN A 82 -10.92 -16.43 4.20
N VAL A 83 -10.78 -16.21 2.88
CA VAL A 83 -9.80 -15.30 2.31
C VAL A 83 -10.53 -14.17 1.60
N PHE A 84 -10.18 -12.94 1.95
CA PHE A 84 -10.89 -11.72 1.56
C PHE A 84 -9.94 -10.74 0.88
N VAL A 85 -10.49 -9.95 -0.05
CA VAL A 85 -9.86 -8.74 -0.57
C VAL A 85 -10.62 -7.54 -0.03
N LEU A 86 -9.91 -6.56 0.49
CA LEU A 86 -10.45 -5.33 1.04
C LEU A 86 -9.70 -4.14 0.44
N THR A 87 -10.32 -3.46 -0.50
CA THR A 87 -9.70 -2.37 -1.26
C THR A 87 -10.38 -1.03 -1.03
N ALA A 88 -9.63 0.05 -1.21
CA ALA A 88 -10.18 1.41 -1.24
C ALA A 88 -11.00 1.71 -2.50
N ARG A 89 -10.86 0.89 -3.56
CA ARG A 89 -11.66 1.02 -4.78
C ARG A 89 -13.17 0.96 -4.47
N MET A 90 -13.99 1.43 -5.39
CA MET A 90 -15.44 1.27 -5.32
C MET A 90 -15.84 -0.20 -5.47
N GLN A 91 -17.04 -0.56 -4.99
CA GLN A 91 -17.53 -1.95 -5.02
C GLN A 91 -17.71 -2.52 -6.44
N ASP A 92 -17.93 -1.67 -7.44
CA ASP A 92 -18.04 -2.07 -8.85
C ASP A 92 -16.74 -2.68 -9.41
N SER A 93 -15.60 -2.43 -8.76
CA SER A 93 -14.32 -3.07 -9.08
C SER A 93 -14.22 -4.55 -8.67
N ALA A 94 -15.18 -5.07 -7.89
CA ALA A 94 -15.09 -6.43 -7.34
C ALA A 94 -15.03 -7.51 -8.43
N GLN A 95 -15.84 -7.40 -9.48
CA GLN A 95 -15.82 -8.35 -10.59
C GLN A 95 -14.52 -8.29 -11.38
N PRO A 96 -14.02 -7.12 -11.84
CA PRO A 96 -12.70 -7.01 -12.47
C PRO A 96 -11.55 -7.53 -11.61
N ILE A 97 -11.58 -7.30 -10.29
CA ILE A 97 -10.59 -7.86 -9.35
C ILE A 97 -10.68 -9.38 -9.31
N GLN A 98 -11.90 -9.96 -9.25
CA GLN A 98 -12.07 -11.41 -9.27
C GLN A 98 -11.55 -12.03 -10.57
N GLU A 99 -11.84 -11.41 -11.71
CA GLU A 99 -11.36 -11.86 -13.02
C GLU A 99 -9.83 -11.85 -13.10
N TRP A 100 -9.21 -10.77 -12.60
CA TRP A 100 -7.75 -10.68 -12.53
C TRP A 100 -7.17 -11.77 -11.60
N LEU A 101 -7.75 -11.97 -10.42
CA LEU A 101 -7.33 -13.03 -9.49
C LEU A 101 -7.46 -14.43 -10.13
N LYS A 102 -8.54 -14.69 -10.88
CA LYS A 102 -8.71 -15.95 -11.63
C LYS A 102 -7.62 -16.12 -12.68
N SER A 103 -7.23 -15.07 -13.38
CA SER A 103 -6.11 -15.10 -14.33
C SER A 103 -4.78 -15.47 -13.66
N GLN A 104 -4.65 -15.17 -12.35
CA GLN A 104 -3.50 -15.54 -11.53
C GLN A 104 -3.64 -16.92 -10.85
N GLY A 105 -4.69 -17.68 -11.17
CA GLY A 105 -5.00 -18.99 -10.58
C GLY A 105 -5.57 -18.92 -9.16
N ILE A 106 -6.21 -17.82 -8.81
CA ILE A 106 -6.88 -17.61 -7.53
C ILE A 106 -8.39 -17.51 -7.75
N ASP A 107 -9.15 -18.41 -7.14
CA ASP A 107 -10.61 -18.36 -7.17
C ASP A 107 -11.16 -18.20 -5.74
N ILE A 108 -11.68 -17.00 -5.47
CA ILE A 108 -12.41 -16.69 -4.23
C ILE A 108 -13.83 -16.25 -4.55
N PRO A 109 -14.80 -16.46 -3.64
CA PRO A 109 -16.16 -15.97 -3.82
C PRO A 109 -16.18 -14.46 -4.05
N ILE A 110 -17.06 -13.98 -4.94
CA ILE A 110 -17.18 -12.54 -5.24
C ILE A 110 -17.56 -11.73 -4.00
N GLU A 111 -18.36 -12.29 -3.10
CA GLU A 111 -18.75 -11.71 -1.83
C GLU A 111 -17.59 -11.50 -0.86
N ASN A 112 -16.45 -12.14 -1.12
CA ASN A 112 -15.22 -11.97 -0.35
C ASN A 112 -14.36 -10.79 -0.87
N ILE A 113 -14.82 -10.08 -1.90
CA ILE A 113 -14.15 -8.90 -2.44
C ILE A 113 -14.97 -7.67 -2.08
N THR A 114 -14.44 -6.83 -1.19
CA THR A 114 -15.10 -5.62 -0.73
C THR A 114 -14.35 -4.38 -1.20
N GLY A 115 -15.04 -3.55 -1.97
CA GLY A 115 -14.61 -2.21 -2.34
C GLY A 115 -15.25 -1.19 -1.42
N LEU A 116 -14.46 -0.45 -0.66
CA LEU A 116 -14.95 0.49 0.35
C LEU A 116 -15.36 1.84 -0.25
N GLY A 117 -14.81 2.22 -1.41
CA GLY A 117 -14.96 3.55 -1.99
C GLY A 117 -14.35 4.65 -1.11
N LYS A 118 -13.47 4.28 -0.20
CA LYS A 118 -12.82 5.17 0.78
C LYS A 118 -11.38 4.72 1.00
N SER A 119 -10.48 5.68 1.13
CA SER A 119 -9.05 5.45 1.36
C SER A 119 -8.63 5.54 2.83
N GLU A 120 -9.54 5.96 3.72
CA GLU A 120 -9.27 6.13 5.14
C GLU A 120 -9.08 4.78 5.85
N GLY A 121 -8.03 4.68 6.65
CA GLY A 121 -7.68 3.47 7.39
C GLY A 121 -8.76 3.01 8.36
N GLU A 122 -9.55 3.95 8.89
CA GLU A 122 -10.69 3.72 9.77
C GLU A 122 -11.76 2.86 9.10
N ALA A 123 -12.04 3.07 7.81
CA ALA A 123 -13.01 2.26 7.07
C ALA A 123 -12.57 0.78 6.99
N LYS A 124 -11.27 0.52 6.80
CA LYS A 124 -10.71 -0.83 6.85
C LYS A 124 -10.76 -1.43 8.27
N ALA A 125 -10.50 -0.61 9.28
CA ALA A 125 -10.59 -1.04 10.68
C ALA A 125 -12.03 -1.40 11.08
N GLU A 126 -13.02 -0.61 10.67
CA GLU A 126 -14.44 -0.89 10.89
C GLU A 126 -14.87 -2.21 10.22
N TRP A 127 -14.42 -2.44 8.98
CA TRP A 127 -14.72 -3.69 8.29
C TRP A 127 -14.13 -4.90 9.03
N MET A 128 -12.90 -4.78 9.57
CA MET A 128 -12.29 -5.84 10.39
C MET A 128 -13.07 -6.07 11.70
N LEU A 129 -13.60 -5.02 12.34
CA LEU A 129 -14.48 -5.14 13.51
C LEU A 129 -15.78 -5.87 13.18
N GLN A 130 -16.39 -5.60 12.02
CA GLN A 130 -17.57 -6.32 11.56
C GLN A 130 -17.27 -7.82 11.42
N LYS A 131 -16.12 -8.19 10.85
CA LYS A 131 -15.69 -9.59 10.74
C LYS A 131 -15.44 -10.24 12.11
N PHE A 132 -14.92 -9.49 13.07
CA PHE A 132 -14.84 -9.97 14.45
C PHE A 132 -16.25 -10.25 15.02
N ALA A 133 -17.21 -9.35 14.81
CA ALA A 133 -18.61 -9.54 15.24
C ALA A 133 -19.27 -10.75 14.55
N GLU A 134 -18.84 -11.13 13.33
CA GLU A 134 -19.25 -12.34 12.64
C GLU A 134 -18.62 -13.64 13.24
N GLY A 135 -17.71 -13.50 14.23
CA GLY A 135 -17.10 -14.61 14.97
C GLY A 135 -15.66 -14.96 14.56
N TYR A 136 -15.01 -14.17 13.71
CA TYR A 136 -13.60 -14.38 13.41
C TYR A 136 -12.71 -13.92 14.57
N ASN A 137 -11.86 -14.81 15.09
CA ASN A 137 -10.99 -14.58 16.25
C ASN A 137 -9.51 -14.94 16.01
N ASP A 138 -9.14 -15.31 14.78
CA ASP A 138 -7.76 -15.47 14.30
C ASP A 138 -7.68 -14.71 12.96
N MET A 139 -7.19 -13.47 13.00
CA MET A 139 -7.32 -12.52 11.90
C MET A 139 -5.95 -12.11 11.36
N TYR A 140 -5.75 -12.32 10.05
CA TYR A 140 -4.60 -11.82 9.31
C TYR A 140 -5.03 -10.67 8.42
N PHE A 141 -4.31 -9.56 8.49
CA PHE A 141 -4.53 -8.39 7.63
C PHE A 141 -3.21 -7.92 7.04
N VAL A 142 -3.22 -7.56 5.76
CA VAL A 142 -2.07 -6.97 5.07
C VAL A 142 -2.49 -5.87 4.10
N ASP A 143 -1.72 -4.79 4.12
CA ASP A 143 -1.92 -3.58 3.32
C ASP A 143 -0.56 -2.94 3.08
N ASP A 144 -0.37 -2.24 1.98
CA ASP A 144 0.86 -1.50 1.70
C ASP A 144 0.90 -0.15 2.43
N ALA A 145 -0.27 0.49 2.60
CA ALA A 145 -0.40 1.80 3.20
C ALA A 145 -0.32 1.75 4.74
N MET A 146 0.70 2.39 5.32
CA MET A 146 0.90 2.45 6.78
C MET A 146 -0.28 3.03 7.56
N PRO A 147 -1.02 4.04 7.10
CA PRO A 147 -2.22 4.51 7.79
C PRO A 147 -3.25 3.38 8.00
N ASN A 148 -3.51 2.56 6.97
CA ASN A 148 -4.41 1.42 7.04
C ASN A 148 -3.90 0.36 8.04
N VAL A 149 -2.61 0.02 7.93
CA VAL A 149 -1.95 -0.94 8.85
C VAL A 149 -2.07 -0.48 10.30
N ARG A 150 -1.87 0.81 10.57
CA ARG A 150 -1.97 1.38 11.93
C ARG A 150 -3.40 1.34 12.45
N ALA A 151 -4.37 1.80 11.67
CA ALA A 151 -5.77 1.84 12.07
C ALA A 151 -6.29 0.43 12.39
N VAL A 152 -6.05 -0.54 11.50
CA VAL A 152 -6.43 -1.93 11.73
C VAL A 152 -5.69 -2.54 12.92
N LYS A 153 -4.38 -2.30 13.04
CA LYS A 153 -3.61 -2.82 14.17
C LYS A 153 -4.10 -2.28 15.50
N GLN A 154 -4.38 -0.98 15.59
CA GLN A 154 -4.89 -0.35 16.81
C GLN A 154 -6.18 -1.01 17.29
N VAL A 155 -7.09 -1.28 16.36
CA VAL A 155 -8.38 -1.91 16.68
C VAL A 155 -8.20 -3.37 17.08
N LEU A 156 -7.44 -4.15 16.30
CA LEU A 156 -7.27 -5.58 16.58
C LEU A 156 -6.43 -5.86 17.83
N ASP A 157 -5.47 -4.98 18.16
CA ASP A 157 -4.68 -5.09 19.40
C ASP A 157 -5.54 -4.80 20.67
N ALA A 158 -6.67 -4.06 20.52
CA ALA A 158 -7.60 -3.80 21.62
C ALA A 158 -8.56 -4.98 21.88
N LEU A 159 -8.61 -5.96 20.99
CA LEU A 159 -9.42 -7.17 21.13
C LEU A 159 -8.60 -8.32 21.70
N ASP A 160 -9.22 -9.16 22.54
CA ASP A 160 -8.59 -10.40 23.05
C ASP A 160 -8.72 -11.51 22.00
N ILE A 161 -8.01 -11.35 20.89
CA ILE A 161 -8.00 -12.28 19.76
C ILE A 161 -6.58 -12.51 19.23
N LYS A 162 -6.39 -13.59 18.51
CA LYS A 162 -5.16 -13.78 17.75
C LYS A 162 -5.21 -12.95 16.48
N SER A 163 -4.30 -12.00 16.36
CA SER A 163 -4.20 -11.14 15.19
C SER A 163 -2.77 -11.03 14.66
N LYS A 164 -2.65 -10.79 13.35
CA LYS A 164 -1.40 -10.45 12.70
C LYS A 164 -1.65 -9.41 11.62
N VAL A 165 -1.20 -8.19 11.87
CA VAL A 165 -1.27 -7.07 10.92
C VAL A 165 0.11 -6.81 10.34
N VAL A 166 0.23 -6.75 9.02
CA VAL A 166 1.50 -6.69 8.29
C VAL A 166 1.44 -5.60 7.23
N GLN A 167 2.50 -4.82 7.11
CA GLN A 167 2.68 -3.97 5.93
C GLN A 167 3.25 -4.79 4.78
N ALA A 168 2.64 -4.70 3.59
CA ALA A 168 3.22 -5.21 2.35
C ALA A 168 4.51 -4.43 2.06
N LYS A 169 5.57 -5.14 1.70
CA LYS A 169 6.82 -4.48 1.29
C LYS A 169 6.62 -3.92 -0.11
N ILE A 170 6.56 -2.62 -0.21
CA ILE A 170 6.59 -1.93 -1.51
C ILE A 170 8.00 -2.11 -2.07
N LYS A 171 8.10 -2.62 -3.29
CA LYS A 171 9.29 -2.39 -4.09
C LYS A 171 9.17 -0.96 -4.61
N PHE A 172 10.09 -0.11 -4.20
CA PHE A 172 10.15 1.25 -4.76
C PHE A 172 10.08 1.17 -6.28
N SER A 173 9.20 1.96 -6.88
CA SER A 173 9.15 2.11 -8.32
C SER A 173 10.51 2.59 -8.85
N LYS A 174 10.83 2.30 -10.11
CA LYS A 174 12.08 2.81 -10.74
C LYS A 174 12.20 4.33 -10.61
N SER A 175 11.06 5.06 -10.68
CA SER A 175 11.03 6.52 -10.53
C SER A 175 11.37 6.95 -9.11
N ALA A 176 10.80 6.33 -8.07
CA ALA A 176 11.14 6.65 -6.68
C ALA A 176 12.61 6.33 -6.36
N SER A 177 13.15 5.23 -6.90
CA SER A 177 14.58 4.92 -6.79
C SER A 177 15.45 5.95 -7.49
N GLN A 178 15.03 6.44 -8.65
CA GLN A 178 15.74 7.49 -9.39
C GLN A 178 15.70 8.84 -8.66
N GLU A 179 14.57 9.21 -8.08
CA GLU A 179 14.45 10.44 -7.28
C GLU A 179 15.26 10.36 -5.99
N PHE A 180 15.22 9.21 -5.30
CA PHE A 180 16.07 8.97 -4.13
C PHE A 180 17.55 9.08 -4.48
N ASN A 181 17.98 8.46 -5.59
CA ASN A 181 19.36 8.55 -6.07
C ASN A 181 19.74 10.00 -6.42
N LYS A 182 18.86 10.76 -7.11
CA LYS A 182 19.09 12.18 -7.39
C LYS A 182 19.22 13.02 -6.11
N MET A 183 18.43 12.71 -5.07
CA MET A 183 18.55 13.38 -3.77
C MET A 183 19.87 13.05 -3.07
N LEU A 184 20.30 11.79 -3.10
CA LEU A 184 21.60 11.37 -2.58
C LEU A 184 22.77 12.04 -3.32
N GLU A 185 22.70 12.14 -4.65
CA GLU A 185 23.69 12.84 -5.46
C GLU A 185 23.79 14.32 -5.07
N ARG A 186 22.65 15.01 -4.95
CA ARG A 186 22.60 16.42 -4.57
C ARG A 186 23.12 16.67 -3.14
N SER A 187 22.92 15.72 -2.23
CA SER A 187 23.28 15.89 -0.81
C SER A 187 24.73 15.54 -0.50
N LYS A 188 25.36 14.64 -1.26
CA LYS A 188 26.69 14.10 -0.95
C LYS A 188 27.72 14.22 -2.08
N GLY A 189 27.33 14.71 -3.26
CA GLY A 189 28.20 14.72 -4.44
C GLY A 189 28.64 13.32 -4.90
N VAL A 190 27.93 12.28 -4.48
CA VAL A 190 28.22 10.89 -4.79
C VAL A 190 27.43 10.48 -6.02
N LYS A 191 28.11 9.99 -7.05
CA LYS A 191 27.45 9.35 -8.20
C LYS A 191 26.70 8.10 -7.71
N ALA A 192 25.41 8.06 -7.96
CA ALA A 192 24.55 7.01 -7.43
C ALA A 192 24.26 5.96 -8.49
N ASP A 193 24.99 4.88 -8.42
CA ASP A 193 24.51 3.55 -8.85
C ASP A 193 23.94 2.75 -7.65
N THR A 194 23.61 3.45 -6.56
CA THR A 194 23.20 2.81 -5.31
C THR A 194 21.73 2.47 -5.39
N GLN A 195 21.39 1.20 -5.41
CA GLN A 195 20.00 0.75 -5.26
C GLN A 195 19.57 0.88 -3.79
N ILE A 196 18.28 1.09 -3.55
CA ILE A 196 17.73 1.15 -2.18
C ILE A 196 18.08 -0.10 -1.38
N SER A 197 18.16 -1.28 -2.03
CA SER A 197 18.68 -2.52 -1.45
C SER A 197 20.07 -2.40 -0.84
N ASP A 198 20.96 -1.61 -1.45
CA ASP A 198 22.34 -1.41 -0.96
C ASP A 198 22.37 -0.48 0.25
N VAL A 199 21.45 0.50 0.28
CA VAL A 199 21.25 1.37 1.44
C VAL A 199 20.70 0.56 2.61
N GLU A 200 19.72 -0.31 2.38
CA GLU A 200 19.21 -1.25 3.38
C GLU A 200 20.32 -2.17 3.92
N ALA A 201 21.17 -2.72 3.05
CA ALA A 201 22.28 -3.59 3.44
C ALA A 201 23.32 -2.85 4.29
N LYS A 202 23.66 -1.59 3.92
CA LYS A 202 24.58 -0.74 4.69
C LYS A 202 23.99 -0.33 6.04
N LEU A 203 22.68 -0.08 6.12
CA LEU A 203 21.99 0.22 7.37
C LEU A 203 21.92 -0.98 8.30
N ARG A 204 21.73 -2.19 7.76
CA ARG A 204 21.76 -3.45 8.51
C ARG A 204 23.16 -3.78 9.03
N GLY A 205 24.22 -3.36 8.33
CA GLY A 205 25.62 -3.53 8.73
C GLY A 205 26.12 -2.50 9.74
N ALA A 206 25.47 -1.33 9.85
CA ALA A 206 25.78 -0.31 10.84
C ALA A 206 25.20 -0.71 12.19
N LYS A 207 26.03 -1.37 12.99
CA LYS A 207 25.85 -1.80 14.40
C LYS A 207 24.42 -1.90 14.92
N ARG A 208 24.05 -3.10 15.23
CA ARG A 208 22.79 -3.61 15.83
C ARG A 208 22.27 -2.90 17.09
N ASP A 209 22.91 -1.86 17.60
CA ASP A 209 22.72 -1.49 18.99
C ASP A 209 21.86 -0.26 19.29
N LYS A 210 21.38 0.54 18.34
CA LYS A 210 20.54 1.69 18.75
C LYS A 210 19.40 2.15 17.85
N PHE A 211 19.24 1.66 16.63
CA PHE A 211 18.10 2.07 15.82
C PHE A 211 17.47 0.88 15.09
N ARG A 212 16.34 0.38 15.60
CA ARG A 212 15.35 -0.28 14.76
C ARG A 212 14.72 0.78 13.87
N LEU A 213 15.40 1.18 12.82
CA LEU A 213 14.79 1.87 11.69
C LEU A 213 13.85 0.84 11.03
N ARG A 214 12.60 0.80 11.50
CA ARG A 214 11.54 0.31 10.67
C ARG A 214 11.47 1.32 9.54
N PHE A 215 11.81 0.91 8.31
CA PHE A 215 11.65 1.78 7.17
C PHE A 215 10.19 2.18 7.05
N PHE A 216 9.94 3.38 7.45
CA PHE A 216 8.76 4.13 7.18
C PHE A 216 8.88 4.59 5.72
N VAL A 217 7.93 4.25 4.87
CA VAL A 217 7.65 5.11 3.72
C VAL A 217 6.97 6.33 4.33
N PRO A 218 7.62 7.49 4.33
CA PRO A 218 7.01 8.68 4.92
C PRO A 218 5.76 9.02 4.13
N PRO A 219 4.66 9.39 4.81
CA PRO A 219 3.41 9.76 4.17
C PRO A 219 3.47 11.04 3.35
N SER A 220 4.58 11.78 3.39
CA SER A 220 4.78 13.01 2.62
C SER A 220 6.22 13.17 2.14
N ALA A 221 6.42 13.99 1.09
CA ALA A 221 7.75 14.36 0.61
C ALA A 221 8.60 15.06 1.69
N GLU A 222 7.97 15.76 2.63
CA GLU A 222 8.61 16.45 3.74
C GLU A 222 9.11 15.49 4.82
N ASP A 223 8.32 14.47 5.14
CA ASP A 223 8.72 13.38 6.03
C ASP A 223 9.89 12.58 5.43
N PHE A 224 9.92 12.43 4.10
CA PHE A 224 11.02 11.80 3.39
C PHE A 224 12.28 12.66 3.46
N LYS A 225 12.16 13.99 3.32
CA LYS A 225 13.28 14.93 3.56
C LYS A 225 13.79 14.82 5.01
N GLY A 226 12.89 14.77 5.99
CA GLY A 226 13.23 14.60 7.40
C GLY A 226 14.00 13.31 7.65
N LEU A 227 13.58 12.20 7.02
CA LEU A 227 14.25 10.90 7.11
C LEU A 227 15.65 10.95 6.50
N VAL A 228 15.80 11.60 5.33
CA VAL A 228 17.08 11.81 4.65
C VAL A 228 18.00 12.72 5.48
N TYR A 229 17.48 13.79 6.10
CA TYR A 229 18.26 14.66 6.96
C TYR A 229 18.71 13.97 8.25
N ALA A 230 17.84 13.18 8.89
CA ALA A 230 18.19 12.36 10.05
C ALA A 230 19.29 11.33 9.71
N PHE A 231 19.23 10.75 8.53
CA PHE A 231 20.21 9.79 8.02
C PHE A 231 21.56 10.46 7.71
N LEU A 232 21.53 11.69 7.22
CA LEU A 232 22.74 12.46 6.85
C LEU A 232 23.38 13.17 8.05
N GLY A 233 22.83 13.04 9.26
CA GLY A 233 23.33 13.72 10.45
C GLY A 233 23.21 15.25 10.42
N LYS A 234 22.32 15.80 9.58
CA LYS A 234 22.06 17.23 9.42
C LYS A 234 20.75 17.68 10.08
N GLY A 235 20.21 16.89 10.99
CA GLY A 235 19.03 17.25 11.75
C GLY A 235 19.42 17.76 13.13
N LYS A 236 19.27 19.04 13.36
CA LYS A 236 18.84 19.62 14.62
C LYS A 236 17.43 20.03 14.44
#